data_cc7ee279b1b97eab277a7d314bd80081
#
_entry.id   cc7ee279b1b97eab277a7d314bd80081
#
_cell.length_a   1.000
_cell.length_b   1.000
_cell.length_c   1.000
_cell.angle_alpha   90.00
_cell.angle_beta   90.00
_cell.angle_gamma   90.00
#
_symmetry.space_group_name_H-M   'P 1'
#
loop_
_entity.id
_entity.type
_entity.pdbx_description
1 polymer ?
#
loop_
_entity_poly.entity_id
_entity_poly.type
_entity_poly.pdbx_seq_one_letter_code
_entity_poly.pdbx_strand_id
1 'polypeptide(L)'
;MALLAFVTAGCAGCNTGPTPRMIGDKAMDFTVRDSDRTVSLHDYRGKLVFLNFWATWCVPCVEEMPSLVRLQKQMGPKVTVIAVSIDEDEAAYHRFLRQYNVDLLTVRDPAQKASEVYGTTGWPETFIIDSSGTIRRKFAGPANWTSPEIVDYLNKLQPVPEWDTKR
;
A
#
# COMPACT_ATOMS: atom_id res chain seq x y z
N MET A 1 62.87 -13.06 -15.65
CA MET A 1 61.42 -13.44 -15.76
C MET A 1 60.67 -12.78 -14.67
N ALA A 2 59.95 -11.71 -15.01
CA ALA A 2 59.11 -10.95 -14.05
C ALA A 2 57.65 -11.35 -14.24
N LEU A 3 57.02 -11.92 -13.21
CA LEU A 3 55.61 -12.26 -13.20
C LEU A 3 54.81 -10.99 -12.85
N LEU A 4 54.03 -10.49 -13.81
CA LEU A 4 53.03 -9.47 -13.57
C LEU A 4 51.75 -10.14 -13.00
N ALA A 5 51.44 -9.85 -11.74
CA ALA A 5 50.17 -10.23 -11.14
C ALA A 5 49.10 -9.24 -11.58
N PHE A 6 48.10 -9.68 -12.37
CA PHE A 6 46.89 -8.92 -12.68
C PHE A 6 45.94 -8.97 -11.47
N VAL A 7 45.82 -7.86 -10.79
CA VAL A 7 44.75 -7.66 -9.78
C VAL A 7 43.48 -7.26 -10.53
N THR A 8 42.52 -8.18 -10.66
CA THR A 8 41.18 -7.86 -11.15
C THR A 8 40.41 -7.21 -10.03
N ALA A 9 40.25 -5.89 -10.07
CA ALA A 9 39.32 -5.16 -9.21
C ALA A 9 37.90 -5.52 -9.65
N GLY A 10 37.23 -6.39 -8.88
CA GLY A 10 35.83 -6.68 -9.05
C GLY A 10 35.02 -5.47 -8.67
N CYS A 11 34.35 -4.83 -9.64
CA CYS A 11 33.30 -3.83 -9.40
C CYS A 11 32.08 -4.53 -8.78
N ALA A 12 32.03 -4.58 -7.46
CA ALA A 12 30.80 -4.87 -6.74
C ALA A 12 29.95 -3.59 -6.67
N GLY A 13 29.35 -3.22 -7.80
CA GLY A 13 28.30 -2.20 -7.85
C GLY A 13 26.99 -2.82 -7.36
N CYS A 14 26.84 -2.95 -6.05
CA CYS A 14 25.55 -3.31 -5.47
C CYS A 14 24.56 -2.15 -5.72
N ASN A 15 23.61 -2.39 -6.60
CA ASN A 15 22.44 -1.54 -6.73
C ASN A 15 21.60 -1.70 -5.42
N THR A 16 21.82 -0.80 -4.44
CA THR A 16 21.22 -0.86 -3.10
C THR A 16 19.88 -0.12 -3.02
N GLY A 17 19.18 0.03 -4.14
CA GLY A 17 17.80 0.54 -4.12
C GLY A 17 16.85 -0.45 -3.44
N PRO A 18 15.75 0.03 -2.81
CA PRO A 18 14.77 -0.85 -2.22
C PRO A 18 14.19 -1.77 -3.31
N THR A 19 14.23 -3.07 -3.07
CA THR A 19 13.59 -4.03 -3.97
C THR A 19 12.08 -3.90 -3.89
N PRO A 20 11.36 -3.89 -5.03
CA PRO A 20 9.89 -3.85 -5.00
C PRO A 20 9.31 -4.99 -4.17
N ARG A 21 8.32 -4.69 -3.34
CA ARG A 21 7.62 -5.70 -2.54
C ARG A 21 6.73 -6.57 -3.42
N MET A 22 6.85 -7.87 -3.24
CA MET A 22 6.18 -8.87 -4.06
C MET A 22 5.18 -9.68 -3.25
N ILE A 23 4.32 -10.40 -3.97
CA ILE A 23 3.39 -11.35 -3.36
C ILE A 23 4.19 -12.42 -2.60
N GLY A 24 3.81 -12.67 -1.35
CA GLY A 24 4.48 -13.59 -0.44
C GLY A 24 5.45 -12.93 0.53
N ASP A 25 5.91 -11.71 0.26
CA ASP A 25 6.77 -10.95 1.17
C ASP A 25 5.99 -10.52 2.43
N LYS A 26 6.72 -10.33 3.52
CA LYS A 26 6.20 -9.60 4.68
C LYS A 26 6.10 -8.12 4.35
N ALA A 27 4.94 -7.54 4.67
CA ALA A 27 4.75 -6.11 4.58
C ALA A 27 5.71 -5.39 5.51
N MET A 28 6.43 -4.40 4.98
CA MET A 28 7.33 -3.58 5.75
C MET A 28 6.55 -2.53 6.53
N ASP A 29 6.83 -2.43 7.83
CA ASP A 29 6.25 -1.37 8.64
C ASP A 29 6.76 0.00 8.19
N PHE A 30 5.87 0.97 8.21
CA PHE A 30 6.17 2.38 8.04
C PHE A 30 5.34 3.20 9.04
N THR A 31 5.81 4.40 9.30
CA THR A 31 5.04 5.41 10.03
C THR A 31 5.12 6.71 9.26
N VAL A 32 3.98 7.20 8.81
CA VAL A 32 3.82 8.49 8.16
C VAL A 32 3.16 9.45 9.13
N ARG A 33 3.74 10.63 9.25
CA ARG A 33 3.22 11.71 10.09
C ARG A 33 2.97 12.93 9.22
N ASP A 34 1.74 13.40 9.21
CA ASP A 34 1.29 14.63 8.55
C ASP A 34 0.78 15.63 9.61
N SER A 35 0.34 16.78 9.17
CA SER A 35 -0.09 17.90 10.03
C SER A 35 -1.24 17.53 10.97
N ASP A 36 -2.19 16.68 10.52
CA ASP A 36 -3.43 16.36 11.23
C ASP A 36 -3.46 14.94 11.83
N ARG A 37 -2.55 14.04 11.39
CA ARG A 37 -2.54 12.66 11.86
C ARG A 37 -1.21 11.94 11.69
N THR A 38 -1.10 10.84 12.41
CA THR A 38 -0.03 9.85 12.23
C THR A 38 -0.67 8.50 11.90
N VAL A 39 -0.15 7.82 10.87
CA VAL A 39 -0.55 6.46 10.49
C VAL A 39 0.66 5.57 10.52
N SER A 40 0.59 4.50 11.30
CA SER A 40 1.59 3.43 11.35
C SER A 40 0.96 2.13 10.89
N LEU A 41 1.57 1.45 9.92
CA LEU A 41 1.07 0.15 9.47
C LEU A 41 1.09 -0.88 10.60
N HIS A 42 2.05 -0.76 11.52
CA HIS A 42 2.16 -1.61 12.71
C HIS A 42 0.86 -1.69 13.52
N ASP A 43 0.10 -0.59 13.62
CA ASP A 43 -1.14 -0.52 14.42
C ASP A 43 -2.29 -1.35 13.81
N TYR A 44 -2.09 -1.83 12.59
CA TYR A 44 -3.07 -2.63 11.84
C TYR A 44 -2.67 -4.10 11.71
N ARG A 45 -1.67 -4.56 12.47
CA ARG A 45 -1.31 -5.98 12.56
C ARG A 45 -2.51 -6.81 13.05
N GLY A 46 -2.66 -8.00 12.48
CA GLY A 46 -3.82 -8.85 12.75
C GLY A 46 -5.07 -8.49 11.95
N LYS A 47 -5.03 -7.41 11.16
CA LYS A 47 -6.14 -6.98 10.28
C LYS A 47 -5.82 -7.26 8.81
N LEU A 48 -6.86 -7.40 8.00
CA LEU A 48 -6.74 -7.37 6.55
C LEU A 48 -6.62 -5.91 6.11
N VAL A 49 -5.45 -5.53 5.58
CA VAL A 49 -5.13 -4.17 5.16
C VAL A 49 -5.11 -4.06 3.65
N PHE A 50 -5.72 -3.00 3.16
CA PHE A 50 -5.72 -2.57 1.78
C PHE A 50 -4.89 -1.29 1.69
N LEU A 51 -3.59 -1.42 1.40
CA LEU A 51 -2.64 -0.31 1.35
C LEU A 51 -2.57 0.25 -0.07
N ASN A 52 -3.05 1.48 -0.25
CA ASN A 52 -3.09 2.16 -1.55
C ASN A 52 -2.17 3.39 -1.54
N PHE A 53 -1.34 3.53 -2.55
CA PHE A 53 -0.51 4.70 -2.81
C PHE A 53 -1.11 5.50 -3.97
N TRP A 54 -1.32 6.80 -3.79
CA TRP A 54 -2.08 7.65 -4.71
C TRP A 54 -1.68 9.13 -4.65
N ALA A 55 -2.28 9.96 -5.51
CA ALA A 55 -2.19 11.42 -5.43
C ALA A 55 -3.43 12.10 -6.04
N THR A 56 -3.69 13.35 -5.65
CA THR A 56 -4.83 14.13 -6.17
C THR A 56 -4.67 14.53 -7.63
N TRP A 57 -3.45 14.68 -8.12
CA TRP A 57 -3.11 15.00 -9.50
C TRP A 57 -3.01 13.76 -10.41
N CYS A 58 -3.09 12.56 -9.84
CA CYS A 58 -3.05 11.31 -10.58
C CYS A 58 -4.46 10.96 -11.07
N VAL A 59 -4.74 11.17 -12.36
CA VAL A 59 -6.07 10.94 -12.95
C VAL A 59 -6.61 9.54 -12.67
N PRO A 60 -5.90 8.43 -12.94
CA PRO A 60 -6.41 7.08 -12.65
C PRO A 60 -6.63 6.83 -11.14
N CYS A 61 -5.86 7.50 -10.26
CA CYS A 61 -6.10 7.43 -8.81
C CYS A 61 -7.45 8.06 -8.43
N VAL A 62 -7.75 9.22 -9.02
CA VAL A 62 -9.03 9.93 -8.81
C VAL A 62 -10.21 9.09 -9.29
N GLU A 63 -10.07 8.43 -10.43
CA GLU A 63 -11.12 7.56 -11.01
C GLU A 63 -11.43 6.34 -10.12
N GLU A 64 -10.45 5.74 -9.46
CA GLU A 64 -10.67 4.58 -8.60
C GLU A 64 -11.17 4.95 -7.19
N MET A 65 -10.88 6.17 -6.70
CA MET A 65 -11.17 6.60 -5.32
C MET A 65 -12.63 6.36 -4.88
N PRO A 66 -13.67 6.63 -5.70
CA PRO A 66 -15.04 6.31 -5.30
C PRO A 66 -15.27 4.82 -5.03
N SER A 67 -14.56 3.94 -5.75
CA SER A 67 -14.69 2.49 -5.53
C SER A 67 -13.97 2.03 -4.26
N LEU A 68 -12.85 2.67 -3.88
CA LEU A 68 -12.18 2.46 -2.60
C LEU A 68 -13.07 2.86 -1.41
N VAL A 69 -13.71 4.02 -1.49
CA VAL A 69 -14.65 4.49 -0.45
C VAL A 69 -15.83 3.52 -0.32
N ARG A 70 -16.38 3.04 -1.44
CA ARG A 70 -17.46 2.03 -1.40
C ARG A 70 -16.97 0.70 -0.83
N LEU A 71 -15.77 0.25 -1.18
CA LEU A 71 -15.17 -0.98 -0.63
C LEU A 71 -15.09 -0.90 0.89
N GLN A 72 -14.53 0.20 1.44
CA GLN A 72 -14.43 0.37 2.89
C GLN A 72 -15.80 0.30 3.57
N LYS A 73 -16.82 0.95 3.00
CA LYS A 73 -18.19 0.90 3.52
C LYS A 73 -18.79 -0.50 3.45
N GLN A 74 -18.61 -1.20 2.35
CA GLN A 74 -19.13 -2.55 2.10
C GLN A 74 -18.47 -3.59 3.02
N MET A 75 -17.16 -3.52 3.19
CA MET A 75 -16.41 -4.47 4.00
C MET A 75 -16.44 -4.11 5.51
N GLY A 76 -16.72 -2.85 5.83
CA GLY A 76 -16.77 -2.37 7.21
C GLY A 76 -15.47 -2.65 7.97
N PRO A 77 -15.56 -3.20 9.20
CA PRO A 77 -14.36 -3.48 10.01
C PRO A 77 -13.52 -4.67 9.52
N LYS A 78 -14.00 -5.42 8.54
CA LYS A 78 -13.30 -6.61 7.99
C LYS A 78 -12.04 -6.24 7.20
N VAL A 79 -12.03 -5.04 6.61
CA VAL A 79 -10.91 -4.51 5.82
C VAL A 79 -10.60 -3.11 6.30
N THR A 80 -9.32 -2.77 6.43
CA THR A 80 -8.87 -1.41 6.66
C THR A 80 -8.21 -0.89 5.40
N VAL A 81 -8.82 0.09 4.73
CA VAL A 81 -8.19 0.81 3.63
C VAL A 81 -7.31 1.90 4.21
N ILE A 82 -6.00 1.82 3.94
CA ILE A 82 -5.01 2.86 4.25
C ILE A 82 -4.58 3.48 2.93
N ALA A 83 -4.94 4.74 2.70
CA ALA A 83 -4.61 5.47 1.48
C ALA A 83 -3.51 6.49 1.76
N VAL A 84 -2.28 6.19 1.33
CA VAL A 84 -1.10 7.05 1.51
C VAL A 84 -0.95 7.92 0.26
N SER A 85 -1.17 9.23 0.43
CA SER A 85 -1.01 10.21 -0.64
C SER A 85 0.44 10.69 -0.72
N ILE A 86 0.94 10.87 -1.93
CA ILE A 86 2.25 11.48 -2.18
C ILE A 86 2.16 12.97 -2.55
N ASP A 87 1.00 13.61 -2.32
CA ASP A 87 0.81 15.03 -2.62
C ASP A 87 1.77 15.91 -1.82
N GLU A 88 2.43 16.84 -2.50
CA GLU A 88 3.25 17.87 -1.84
C GLU A 88 2.39 19.02 -1.34
N ASP A 89 1.34 19.41 -2.10
CA ASP A 89 0.41 20.49 -1.74
C ASP A 89 -0.65 19.98 -0.75
N GLU A 90 -0.46 20.31 0.52
CA GLU A 90 -1.38 19.98 1.61
C GLU A 90 -2.79 20.55 1.40
N ALA A 91 -2.87 21.78 0.91
CA ALA A 91 -4.14 22.44 0.69
C ALA A 91 -4.93 21.80 -0.44
N ALA A 92 -4.26 21.37 -1.53
CA ALA A 92 -4.87 20.61 -2.62
C ALA A 92 -5.38 19.24 -2.13
N TYR A 93 -4.55 18.53 -1.36
CA TYR A 93 -4.93 17.25 -0.75
C TYR A 93 -6.20 17.38 0.11
N HIS A 94 -6.24 18.30 1.06
CA HIS A 94 -7.40 18.48 1.93
C HIS A 94 -8.64 18.99 1.17
N ARG A 95 -8.47 19.85 0.14
CA ARG A 95 -9.60 20.24 -0.73
C ARG A 95 -10.19 19.03 -1.43
N PHE A 96 -9.36 18.16 -1.98
CA PHE A 96 -9.77 16.94 -2.66
C PHE A 96 -10.58 16.04 -1.71
N LEU A 97 -10.06 15.74 -0.50
CA LEU A 97 -10.75 14.88 0.46
C LEU A 97 -12.16 15.40 0.78
N ARG A 98 -12.31 16.70 0.97
CA ARG A 98 -13.61 17.33 1.23
C ARG A 98 -14.53 17.30 0.00
N GLN A 99 -14.00 17.66 -1.16
CA GLN A 99 -14.80 17.75 -2.40
C GLN A 99 -15.37 16.38 -2.82
N TYR A 100 -14.60 15.32 -2.65
CA TYR A 100 -14.97 13.96 -3.04
C TYR A 100 -15.51 13.11 -1.88
N ASN A 101 -15.70 13.69 -0.68
CA ASN A 101 -16.14 13.00 0.53
C ASN A 101 -15.35 11.70 0.78
N VAL A 102 -14.03 11.80 0.74
CA VAL A 102 -13.14 10.67 0.97
C VAL A 102 -13.11 10.36 2.46
N ASP A 103 -13.96 9.42 2.88
CA ASP A 103 -14.05 8.92 4.26
C ASP A 103 -13.25 7.61 4.38
N LEU A 104 -11.94 7.74 4.26
CA LEU A 104 -10.97 6.66 4.41
C LEU A 104 -9.90 7.07 5.42
N LEU A 105 -9.16 6.08 5.92
CA LEU A 105 -7.91 6.37 6.62
C LEU A 105 -6.87 6.82 5.61
N THR A 106 -6.72 8.13 5.46
CA THR A 106 -5.74 8.73 4.54
C THR A 106 -4.66 9.46 5.32
N VAL A 107 -3.45 9.50 4.78
CA VAL A 107 -2.33 10.31 5.29
C VAL A 107 -1.48 10.76 4.11
N ARG A 108 -0.91 11.96 4.21
CA ARG A 108 -0.02 12.52 3.19
C ARG A 108 1.44 12.21 3.54
N ASP A 109 2.20 11.69 2.58
CA ASP A 109 3.63 11.38 2.64
C ASP A 109 4.39 12.08 1.50
N PRO A 110 4.57 13.41 1.54
CA PRO A 110 5.19 14.17 0.46
C PRO A 110 6.66 13.78 0.22
N ALA A 111 7.31 13.19 1.21
CA ALA A 111 8.65 12.65 1.08
C ALA A 111 8.70 11.24 0.46
N GLN A 112 7.55 10.65 0.15
CA GLN A 112 7.38 9.34 -0.50
C GLN A 112 8.08 8.16 0.20
N LYS A 113 8.40 8.29 1.49
CA LYS A 113 9.17 7.28 2.24
C LYS A 113 8.46 5.94 2.33
N ALA A 114 7.14 5.97 2.53
CA ALA A 114 6.36 4.74 2.60
C ALA A 114 6.30 4.05 1.23
N SER A 115 6.07 4.79 0.14
CA SER A 115 6.04 4.22 -1.22
C SER A 115 7.41 3.69 -1.66
N GLU A 116 8.51 4.36 -1.28
CA GLU A 116 9.89 3.88 -1.53
C GLU A 116 10.17 2.55 -0.85
N VAL A 117 9.76 2.37 0.42
CA VAL A 117 9.89 1.11 1.16
C VAL A 117 9.18 -0.05 0.45
N TYR A 118 8.07 0.23 -0.23
CA TYR A 118 7.33 -0.76 -1.03
C TYR A 118 7.85 -0.91 -2.46
N GLY A 119 8.82 -0.09 -2.87
CA GLY A 119 9.37 -0.07 -4.23
C GLY A 119 8.31 0.31 -5.27
N THR A 120 7.38 1.20 -4.88
CA THR A 120 6.35 1.73 -5.78
C THR A 120 6.99 2.65 -6.81
N THR A 121 6.70 2.40 -8.09
CA THR A 121 7.28 3.15 -9.23
C THR A 121 6.23 3.87 -10.06
N GLY A 122 4.96 3.77 -9.68
CA GLY A 122 3.84 4.42 -10.39
C GLY A 122 2.56 4.41 -9.54
N TRP A 123 1.63 5.26 -9.88
CA TRP A 123 0.37 5.43 -9.13
C TRP A 123 -0.85 5.27 -10.04
N PRO A 124 -1.96 4.69 -9.50
CA PRO A 124 -2.07 4.10 -8.18
C PRO A 124 -1.35 2.74 -8.09
N GLU A 125 -0.90 2.39 -6.91
CA GLU A 125 -0.42 1.05 -6.60
C GLU A 125 -1.02 0.56 -5.28
N THR A 126 -1.55 -0.67 -5.27
CA THR A 126 -2.28 -1.21 -4.12
C THR A 126 -1.74 -2.57 -3.70
N PHE A 127 -1.53 -2.73 -2.40
CA PHE A 127 -1.12 -3.99 -1.78
C PHE A 127 -2.23 -4.51 -0.86
N ILE A 128 -2.60 -5.77 -1.02
CA ILE A 128 -3.49 -6.47 -0.08
C ILE A 128 -2.63 -7.26 0.89
N ILE A 129 -2.71 -6.92 2.17
CA ILE A 129 -1.90 -7.48 3.25
C ILE A 129 -2.84 -8.21 4.20
N ASP A 130 -2.63 -9.51 4.40
CA ASP A 130 -3.46 -10.31 5.29
C ASP A 130 -3.14 -10.07 6.78
N SER A 131 -3.92 -10.69 7.66
CA SER A 131 -3.78 -10.58 9.11
C SER A 131 -2.43 -11.08 9.64
N SER A 132 -1.73 -11.92 8.88
CA SER A 132 -0.36 -12.36 9.22
C SER A 132 0.71 -11.33 8.83
N GLY A 133 0.32 -10.24 8.16
CA GLY A 133 1.22 -9.23 7.60
C GLY A 133 1.91 -9.68 6.31
N THR A 134 1.35 -10.65 5.58
CA THR A 134 1.89 -11.11 4.30
C THR A 134 1.15 -10.44 3.14
N ILE A 135 1.90 -9.94 2.16
CA ILE A 135 1.35 -9.37 0.92
C ILE A 135 0.75 -10.50 0.09
N ARG A 136 -0.57 -10.46 -0.13
CA ARG A 136 -1.32 -11.48 -0.87
C ARG A 136 -1.59 -11.12 -2.31
N ARG A 137 -1.70 -9.82 -2.59
CA ARG A 137 -1.83 -9.28 -3.95
C ARG A 137 -1.19 -7.91 -4.07
N LYS A 138 -0.76 -7.60 -5.28
CA LYS A 138 -0.28 -6.29 -5.71
C LYS A 138 -1.02 -5.92 -7.00
N PHE A 139 -1.53 -4.69 -7.05
CA PHE A 139 -2.15 -4.11 -8.23
C PHE A 139 -1.34 -2.88 -8.63
N ALA A 140 -0.86 -2.86 -9.86
CA ALA A 140 -0.23 -1.69 -10.48
C ALA A 140 -1.23 -1.08 -11.45
N GLY A 141 -1.71 0.12 -11.16
CA GLY A 141 -2.76 0.81 -11.89
C GLY A 141 -4.14 0.71 -11.25
N PRO A 142 -5.14 1.43 -11.81
CA PRO A 142 -6.48 1.54 -11.24
C PRO A 142 -7.29 0.25 -11.36
N ALA A 143 -8.22 0.04 -10.41
CA ALA A 143 -9.14 -1.08 -10.46
C ALA A 143 -10.54 -0.68 -9.94
N ASN A 144 -11.54 -1.50 -10.30
CA ASN A 144 -12.85 -1.41 -9.66
C ASN A 144 -12.87 -2.27 -8.39
N TRP A 145 -12.65 -1.63 -7.26
CA TRP A 145 -12.45 -2.29 -5.97
C TRP A 145 -13.72 -2.95 -5.40
N THR A 146 -14.88 -2.63 -5.96
CA THR A 146 -16.16 -3.25 -5.59
C THR A 146 -16.58 -4.36 -6.57
N SER A 147 -15.70 -4.79 -7.47
CA SER A 147 -16.01 -5.92 -8.34
C SER A 147 -16.24 -7.20 -7.51
N PRO A 148 -17.18 -8.07 -7.88
CA PRO A 148 -17.46 -9.31 -7.16
C PRO A 148 -16.21 -10.17 -6.93
N GLU A 149 -15.33 -10.23 -7.93
CA GLU A 149 -14.07 -11.00 -7.83
C GLU A 149 -13.16 -10.50 -6.70
N ILE A 150 -12.99 -9.18 -6.56
CA ILE A 150 -12.16 -8.59 -5.50
C ILE A 150 -12.81 -8.80 -4.14
N VAL A 151 -14.11 -8.53 -4.03
CA VAL A 151 -14.85 -8.69 -2.78
C VAL A 151 -14.83 -10.15 -2.30
N ASP A 152 -15.05 -11.12 -3.20
CA ASP A 152 -14.97 -12.54 -2.89
C ASP A 152 -13.56 -12.96 -2.46
N TYR A 153 -12.55 -12.43 -3.12
CA TYR A 153 -11.15 -12.66 -2.74
C TYR A 153 -10.86 -12.14 -1.33
N LEU A 154 -11.28 -10.92 -1.00
CA LEU A 154 -11.09 -10.33 0.32
C LEU A 154 -11.84 -11.11 1.41
N ASN A 155 -13.05 -11.60 1.11
CA ASN A 155 -13.80 -12.45 2.04
C ASN A 155 -13.06 -13.76 2.36
N LYS A 156 -12.38 -14.36 1.38
CA LYS A 156 -11.56 -15.57 1.58
C LYS A 156 -10.29 -15.33 2.40
N LEU A 157 -9.80 -14.09 2.47
CA LEU A 157 -8.63 -13.72 3.26
C LEU A 157 -8.99 -13.38 4.72
N GLN A 158 -10.29 -13.31 5.06
CA GLN A 158 -10.69 -13.06 6.45
C GLN A 158 -10.23 -14.23 7.34
N PRO A 159 -9.80 -13.95 8.59
CA PRO A 159 -9.58 -15.01 9.57
C PRO A 159 -10.87 -15.84 9.72
N VAL A 160 -10.75 -17.17 9.64
CA VAL A 160 -11.89 -18.03 9.95
C VAL A 160 -12.23 -17.82 11.43
N PRO A 161 -13.48 -17.49 11.78
CA PRO A 161 -13.87 -17.35 13.18
C PRO A 161 -13.56 -18.65 13.94
N GLU A 162 -13.01 -18.54 15.14
CA GLU A 162 -12.52 -19.67 15.95
C GLU A 162 -13.61 -20.75 16.23
N TRP A 163 -14.88 -20.35 16.19
CA TRP A 163 -16.02 -21.29 16.35
C TRP A 163 -16.28 -22.17 15.12
N ASP A 164 -15.75 -21.80 13.93
CA ASP A 164 -15.95 -22.57 12.68
C ASP A 164 -14.85 -23.63 12.48
N THR A 165 -13.79 -23.61 13.28
CA THR A 165 -12.68 -24.59 13.23
C THR A 165 -12.93 -25.86 14.05
N LYS A 166 -14.08 -25.96 14.74
CA LYS A 166 -14.43 -27.11 15.63
C LYS A 166 -15.51 -28.06 15.06
N ARG A 167 -15.68 -28.08 13.74
CA ARG A 167 -16.51 -29.11 13.10
C ARG A 167 -15.70 -30.24 12.49
#